data_bcf45a54a814c0caef2928251ba161ff
#
_entry.id   bcf45a54a814c0caef2928251ba161ff
#
_cell.length_a   1.000
_cell.length_b   1.000
_cell.length_c   1.000
_cell.angle_alpha   90.00
_cell.angle_beta   90.00
_cell.angle_gamma   90.00
#
_symmetry.space_group_name_H-M   'P 1'
#
loop_
_entity.id
_entity.type
_entity.pdbx_description
1 polymer ?
#
loop_
_entity_poly.entity_id
_entity_poly.type
_entity_poly.pdbx_seq_one_letter_code
_entity_poly.pdbx_strand_id
1 'polypeptide(L)'
;MREKILNMLEKNSRIDIKDMAVMLGISEPEVANEIADMEKEHIICGYNTIIDWDKTSEEKVTALIEVKVTPQRGLGFDSIAERIYQYDEITSVYLMSGGFDFTVIIEGKTMKSVAQFVANKLAPLDSVLSTSTHFVLKKYKDYGTVLEAEAKDERMLVTP
;
A
#
# COMPACT_ATOMS: atom_id res chain seq x y z
N MET A 1 -12.14 5.73 -22.16
CA MET A 1 -13.03 6.23 -21.08
C MET A 1 -12.53 5.76 -19.72
N ARG A 2 -12.52 4.46 -19.46
CA ARG A 2 -12.12 3.81 -18.18
C ARG A 2 -10.77 4.31 -17.65
N GLU A 3 -9.72 4.35 -18.47
CA GLU A 3 -8.40 4.83 -18.05
C GLU A 3 -8.40 6.28 -17.51
N LYS A 4 -9.26 7.16 -18.07
CA LYS A 4 -9.39 8.51 -17.57
C LYS A 4 -10.05 8.54 -16.18
N ILE A 5 -11.09 7.73 -15.98
CA ILE A 5 -11.75 7.57 -14.67
C ILE A 5 -10.75 7.01 -13.65
N LEU A 6 -10.01 5.95 -14.00
CA LEU A 6 -8.99 5.35 -13.13
C LEU A 6 -7.91 6.36 -12.73
N ASN A 7 -7.39 7.13 -13.68
CA ASN A 7 -6.40 8.19 -13.40
C ASN A 7 -6.93 9.30 -12.47
N MET A 8 -8.24 9.60 -12.52
CA MET A 8 -8.86 10.56 -11.61
C MET A 8 -9.00 9.96 -10.21
N LEU A 9 -9.49 8.72 -10.11
CA LEU A 9 -9.65 8.00 -8.84
C LEU A 9 -8.32 7.71 -8.16
N GLU A 10 -7.27 7.38 -8.91
CA GLU A 10 -5.92 7.16 -8.38
C GLU A 10 -5.36 8.42 -7.71
N LYS A 11 -5.64 9.59 -8.26
CA LYS A 11 -5.21 10.88 -7.68
C LYS A 11 -6.08 11.32 -6.51
N ASN A 12 -7.36 11.07 -6.58
CA ASN A 12 -8.33 11.44 -5.57
C ASN A 12 -9.51 10.46 -5.55
N SER A 13 -9.42 9.45 -4.70
CA SER A 13 -10.48 8.43 -4.55
C SER A 13 -11.82 8.99 -4.02
N ARG A 14 -11.85 10.24 -3.55
CA ARG A 14 -13.05 10.94 -3.06
C ARG A 14 -13.59 11.99 -4.03
N ILE A 15 -13.14 11.97 -5.29
CA ILE A 15 -13.68 12.86 -6.32
C ILE A 15 -15.17 12.60 -6.51
N ASP A 16 -15.97 13.67 -6.64
CA ASP A 16 -17.40 13.55 -6.86
C ASP A 16 -17.68 13.04 -8.30
N ILE A 17 -18.64 12.12 -8.43
CA ILE A 17 -19.08 11.59 -9.73
C ILE A 17 -19.54 12.72 -10.65
N LYS A 18 -20.19 13.73 -10.11
CA LYS A 18 -20.63 14.91 -10.85
C LYS A 18 -19.45 15.68 -11.46
N ASP A 19 -18.39 15.87 -10.68
CA ASP A 19 -17.19 16.56 -11.15
C ASP A 19 -16.49 15.74 -12.24
N MET A 20 -16.41 14.42 -12.07
CA MET A 20 -15.87 13.54 -13.11
C MET A 20 -16.70 13.59 -14.39
N ALA A 21 -18.02 13.58 -14.29
CA ALA A 21 -18.93 13.66 -15.44
C ALA A 21 -18.72 14.95 -16.24
N VAL A 22 -18.59 16.09 -15.55
CA VAL A 22 -18.29 17.38 -16.18
C VAL A 22 -16.93 17.37 -16.87
N MET A 23 -15.88 16.87 -16.20
CA MET A 23 -14.52 16.80 -16.76
C MET A 23 -14.43 15.89 -17.98
N LEU A 24 -15.23 14.83 -18.01
CA LEU A 24 -15.22 13.83 -19.09
C LEU A 24 -16.20 14.15 -20.22
N GLY A 25 -17.16 15.07 -19.98
CA GLY A 25 -18.21 15.42 -20.93
C GLY A 25 -19.25 14.30 -21.14
N ILE A 26 -19.54 13.53 -20.09
CA ILE A 26 -20.53 12.43 -20.08
C ILE A 26 -21.48 12.60 -18.91
N SER A 27 -22.52 11.78 -18.84
CA SER A 27 -23.51 11.84 -17.76
C SER A 27 -23.00 11.18 -16.46
N GLU A 28 -23.51 11.63 -15.32
CA GLU A 28 -23.21 11.03 -14.00
C GLU A 28 -23.53 9.52 -13.95
N PRO A 29 -24.69 9.04 -14.49
CA PRO A 29 -24.97 7.61 -14.55
C PRO A 29 -23.96 6.81 -15.36
N GLU A 30 -23.41 7.36 -16.45
CA GLU A 30 -22.37 6.68 -17.24
C GLU A 30 -21.10 6.52 -16.42
N VAL A 31 -20.65 7.56 -15.70
CA VAL A 31 -19.50 7.46 -14.80
C VAL A 31 -19.72 6.42 -13.70
N ALA A 32 -20.89 6.48 -13.06
CA ALA A 32 -21.23 5.55 -11.98
C ALA A 32 -21.25 4.09 -12.45
N ASN A 33 -21.84 3.82 -13.63
CA ASN A 33 -21.88 2.48 -14.20
C ASN A 33 -20.47 1.97 -14.57
N GLU A 34 -19.64 2.81 -15.18
CA GLU A 34 -18.26 2.42 -15.51
C GLU A 34 -17.44 2.08 -14.25
N ILE A 35 -17.59 2.85 -13.17
CA ILE A 35 -16.93 2.55 -11.89
C ILE A 35 -17.44 1.21 -11.34
N ALA A 36 -18.75 1.01 -11.28
CA ALA A 36 -19.35 -0.21 -10.77
C ALA A 36 -18.93 -1.46 -11.58
N ASP A 37 -18.84 -1.32 -12.90
CA ASP A 37 -18.36 -2.40 -13.75
C ASP A 37 -16.88 -2.71 -13.50
N MET A 38 -16.04 -1.69 -13.35
CA MET A 38 -14.62 -1.87 -13.02
C MET A 38 -14.41 -2.49 -11.63
N GLU A 39 -15.24 -2.16 -10.65
CA GLU A 39 -15.23 -2.82 -9.33
C GLU A 39 -15.62 -4.30 -9.45
N LYS A 40 -16.68 -4.61 -10.20
CA LYS A 40 -17.14 -5.98 -10.46
C LYS A 40 -16.11 -6.81 -11.22
N GLU A 41 -15.39 -6.19 -12.15
CA GLU A 41 -14.32 -6.81 -12.91
C GLU A 41 -12.99 -6.92 -12.13
N HIS A 42 -12.94 -6.44 -10.89
CA HIS A 42 -11.74 -6.35 -10.04
C HIS A 42 -10.59 -5.53 -10.67
N ILE A 43 -10.92 -4.58 -11.54
CA ILE A 43 -9.97 -3.56 -12.00
C ILE A 43 -9.75 -2.54 -10.89
N ILE A 44 -10.82 -2.09 -10.24
CA ILE A 44 -10.76 -1.34 -8.98
C ILE A 44 -10.90 -2.36 -7.85
N CYS A 45 -9.81 -2.59 -7.13
CA CYS A 45 -9.75 -3.58 -6.05
C CYS A 45 -10.06 -2.98 -4.68
N GLY A 46 -10.01 -1.65 -4.54
CA GLY A 46 -10.29 -0.97 -3.28
C GLY A 46 -9.90 0.50 -3.30
N TYR A 47 -10.25 1.19 -2.23
CA TYR A 47 -9.97 2.61 -2.01
C TYR A 47 -9.24 2.76 -0.69
N ASN A 48 -8.04 3.33 -0.71
CA ASN A 48 -7.22 3.50 0.49
C ASN A 48 -7.06 4.98 0.83
N THR A 49 -7.01 5.27 2.13
CA THR A 49 -6.71 6.59 2.65
C THR A 49 -5.26 6.64 3.12
N ILE A 50 -4.50 7.65 2.69
CA ILE A 50 -3.15 7.91 3.17
C ILE A 50 -3.26 8.70 4.47
N ILE A 51 -2.69 8.15 5.55
CA ILE A 51 -2.77 8.74 6.88
C ILE A 51 -1.36 8.91 7.44
N ASP A 52 -1.06 10.11 7.90
CA ASP A 52 0.13 10.39 8.70
C ASP A 52 -0.13 9.99 10.15
N TRP A 53 0.20 8.73 10.48
CA TRP A 53 -0.03 8.16 11.80
C TRP A 53 0.83 8.82 12.88
N ASP A 54 1.97 9.42 12.51
CA ASP A 54 2.84 10.13 13.46
C ASP A 54 2.17 11.37 14.06
N LYS A 55 1.09 11.86 13.40
CA LYS A 55 0.26 12.97 13.89
C LYS A 55 -0.95 12.52 14.71
N THR A 56 -1.05 11.24 14.99
CA THR A 56 -2.15 10.67 15.80
C THR A 56 -1.63 10.12 17.13
N SER A 57 -2.55 9.71 18.00
CA SER A 57 -2.20 9.04 19.26
C SER A 57 -1.95 7.54 19.10
N GLU A 58 -2.14 6.97 17.90
CA GLU A 58 -1.90 5.56 17.62
C GLU A 58 -0.47 5.35 17.14
N GLU A 59 0.25 4.44 17.80
CA GLU A 59 1.54 3.99 17.33
C GLU A 59 1.35 2.92 16.24
N LYS A 60 1.93 3.16 15.07
CA LYS A 60 2.04 2.18 14.00
C LYS A 60 3.49 2.01 13.56
N VAL A 61 3.92 0.77 13.55
CA VAL A 61 5.24 0.39 13.06
C VAL A 61 5.08 -0.34 11.73
N THR A 62 5.72 0.18 10.71
CA THR A 62 5.78 -0.45 9.39
C THR A 62 7.15 -1.10 9.20
N ALA A 63 7.18 -2.32 8.71
CA ALA A 63 8.41 -2.99 8.33
C ALA A 63 8.32 -3.55 6.91
N LEU A 64 9.42 -3.44 6.18
CA LEU A 64 9.67 -4.10 4.91
C LEU A 64 10.52 -5.34 5.18
N ILE A 65 10.07 -6.48 4.71
CA ILE A 65 10.75 -7.76 4.91
C ILE A 65 11.13 -8.34 3.56
N GLU A 66 12.43 -8.53 3.36
CA GLU A 66 12.94 -9.30 2.25
C GLU A 66 12.84 -10.78 2.58
N VAL A 67 12.23 -11.56 1.70
CA VAL A 67 12.05 -12.99 1.88
C VAL A 67 12.68 -13.74 0.72
N LYS A 68 13.60 -14.65 1.03
CA LYS A 68 14.13 -15.63 0.07
C LYS A 68 13.39 -16.94 0.24
N VAL A 69 12.99 -17.52 -0.87
CA VAL A 69 12.24 -18.77 -0.87
C VAL A 69 12.83 -19.78 -1.85
N THR A 70 12.53 -21.06 -1.62
CA THR A 70 12.74 -22.12 -2.61
C THR A 70 11.38 -22.54 -3.14
N PRO A 71 11.04 -22.24 -4.41
CA PRO A 71 9.81 -22.71 -5.00
C PRO A 71 9.81 -24.24 -5.06
N GLN A 72 8.72 -24.86 -4.60
CA GLN A 72 8.52 -26.28 -4.75
C GLN A 72 8.13 -26.61 -6.21
N ARG A 73 8.59 -27.75 -6.73
CA ARG A 73 8.22 -28.22 -8.07
C ARG A 73 6.69 -28.32 -8.19
N GLY A 74 6.12 -27.61 -9.17
CA GLY A 74 4.70 -27.65 -9.52
C GLY A 74 3.79 -26.64 -8.84
N LEU A 75 4.23 -25.95 -7.77
CA LEU A 75 3.41 -24.97 -7.05
C LEU A 75 3.86 -23.52 -7.29
N GLY A 76 5.11 -23.30 -7.71
CA GLY A 76 5.64 -21.97 -8.04
C GLY A 76 5.64 -20.97 -6.88
N PHE A 77 5.78 -19.69 -7.23
CA PHE A 77 5.76 -18.59 -6.26
C PHE A 77 4.37 -18.23 -5.77
N ASP A 78 3.33 -18.45 -6.57
CA ASP A 78 1.95 -18.05 -6.26
C ASP A 78 1.43 -18.72 -4.99
N SER A 79 1.67 -20.02 -4.82
CA SER A 79 1.25 -20.75 -3.61
C SER A 79 1.96 -20.29 -2.34
N ILE A 80 3.20 -19.80 -2.47
CA ILE A 80 3.94 -19.21 -1.35
C ILE A 80 3.34 -17.84 -1.00
N ALA A 81 3.08 -17.02 -2.02
CA ALA A 81 2.44 -15.72 -1.84
C ALA A 81 1.08 -15.86 -1.17
N GLU A 82 0.26 -16.85 -1.59
CA GLU A 82 -1.05 -17.15 -0.98
C GLU A 82 -0.96 -17.45 0.52
N ARG A 83 0.04 -18.20 0.94
CA ARG A 83 0.26 -18.50 2.37
C ARG A 83 0.69 -17.27 3.14
N ILE A 84 1.47 -16.37 2.51
CA ILE A 84 1.99 -15.16 3.15
C ILE A 84 0.85 -14.15 3.33
N TYR A 85 0.09 -13.81 2.29
CA TYR A 85 -0.90 -12.74 2.36
C TYR A 85 -2.19 -13.10 3.13
N GLN A 86 -2.33 -14.33 3.62
CA GLN A 86 -3.44 -14.73 4.49
C GLN A 86 -3.40 -14.09 5.88
N TYR A 87 -2.26 -13.57 6.30
CA TYR A 87 -2.11 -12.94 7.61
C TYR A 87 -2.57 -11.48 7.57
N ASP A 88 -3.44 -11.11 8.50
CA ASP A 88 -4.02 -9.76 8.59
C ASP A 88 -2.97 -8.66 8.84
N GLU A 89 -1.83 -9.03 9.46
CA GLU A 89 -0.72 -8.12 9.73
C GLU A 89 0.03 -7.71 8.46
N ILE A 90 -0.14 -8.47 7.36
CA ILE A 90 0.53 -8.21 6.09
C ILE A 90 -0.33 -7.30 5.24
N THR A 91 0.21 -6.15 4.90
CA THR A 91 -0.46 -5.14 4.08
C THR A 91 -0.12 -5.25 2.60
N SER A 92 1.05 -5.78 2.27
CA SER A 92 1.47 -5.96 0.87
C SER A 92 2.44 -7.12 0.69
N VAL A 93 2.33 -7.80 -0.45
CA VAL A 93 3.25 -8.85 -0.89
C VAL A 93 3.58 -8.63 -2.36
N TYR A 94 4.86 -8.53 -2.68
CA TYR A 94 5.33 -8.34 -4.05
C TYR A 94 6.37 -9.40 -4.40
N LEU A 95 6.21 -10.03 -5.57
CA LEU A 95 7.27 -10.84 -6.18
C LEU A 95 8.31 -9.92 -6.82
N MET A 96 9.55 -10.13 -6.48
CA MET A 96 10.65 -9.24 -6.85
C MET A 96 11.62 -9.91 -7.83
N SER A 97 12.21 -9.11 -8.70
CA SER A 97 13.42 -9.49 -9.44
C SER A 97 14.64 -9.00 -8.68
N GLY A 98 15.66 -9.84 -8.48
CA GLY A 98 16.89 -9.43 -7.82
C GLY A 98 17.40 -10.39 -6.76
N GLY A 99 17.99 -9.88 -5.68
CA GLY A 99 18.69 -10.66 -4.68
C GLY A 99 17.80 -11.43 -3.70
N PHE A 100 16.51 -11.20 -3.69
CA PHE A 100 15.49 -11.89 -2.90
C PHE A 100 14.20 -12.03 -3.71
N ASP A 101 13.27 -12.86 -3.25
CA ASP A 101 12.12 -13.26 -4.05
C ASP A 101 10.85 -12.47 -3.73
N PHE A 102 10.60 -12.16 -2.46
CA PHE A 102 9.43 -11.37 -2.04
C PHE A 102 9.82 -10.17 -1.18
N THR A 103 9.13 -9.06 -1.41
CA THR A 103 9.00 -7.98 -0.45
C THR A 103 7.65 -8.12 0.24
N VAL A 104 7.67 -8.23 1.56
CA VAL A 104 6.47 -8.28 2.40
C VAL A 104 6.43 -7.04 3.27
N ILE A 105 5.31 -6.30 3.23
CA ILE A 105 5.11 -5.13 4.10
C ILE A 105 4.16 -5.52 5.21
N ILE A 106 4.58 -5.27 6.45
CA ILE A 106 3.84 -5.59 7.66
C ILE A 106 3.60 -4.31 8.45
N GLU A 107 2.42 -4.20 9.02
CA GLU A 107 2.11 -3.18 10.01
C GLU A 107 1.81 -3.82 11.36
N GLY A 108 2.33 -3.22 12.42
CA GLY A 108 2.12 -3.65 13.80
C GLY A 108 2.14 -2.50 14.78
N LYS A 109 1.79 -2.78 16.05
CA LYS A 109 1.78 -1.76 17.10
C LYS A 109 3.18 -1.44 17.62
N THR A 110 4.09 -2.41 17.61
CA THR A 110 5.45 -2.25 18.12
C THR A 110 6.45 -3.01 17.26
N MET A 111 7.71 -2.58 17.27
CA MET A 111 8.81 -3.32 16.63
C MET A 111 8.90 -4.76 17.13
N LYS A 112 8.65 -4.98 18.43
CA LYS A 112 8.67 -6.31 19.03
C LYS A 112 7.56 -7.19 18.46
N SER A 113 6.33 -6.67 18.29
CA SER A 113 5.23 -7.45 17.72
C SER A 113 5.51 -7.86 16.27
N VAL A 114 6.09 -6.96 15.47
CA VAL A 114 6.50 -7.26 14.10
C VAL A 114 7.61 -8.32 14.07
N ALA A 115 8.65 -8.16 14.89
CA ALA A 115 9.73 -9.14 14.98
C ALA A 115 9.24 -10.53 15.41
N GLN A 116 8.31 -10.60 16.37
CA GLN A 116 7.68 -11.84 16.79
C GLN A 116 6.84 -12.47 15.69
N PHE A 117 6.10 -11.67 14.92
CA PHE A 117 5.36 -12.16 13.77
C PHE A 117 6.29 -12.81 12.72
N VAL A 118 7.38 -12.14 12.38
CA VAL A 118 8.36 -12.66 11.42
C VAL A 118 8.95 -13.97 11.93
N ALA A 119 9.40 -14.02 13.18
CA ALA A 119 10.03 -15.20 13.76
C ALA A 119 9.07 -16.38 13.90
N ASN A 120 7.80 -16.14 14.24
CA ASN A 120 6.86 -17.20 14.59
C ASN A 120 5.94 -17.62 13.44
N LYS A 121 5.67 -16.73 12.49
CA LYS A 121 4.71 -16.99 11.40
C LYS A 121 5.35 -17.00 10.01
N LEU A 122 6.26 -16.07 9.71
CA LEU A 122 6.82 -15.92 8.36
C LEU A 122 8.06 -16.81 8.15
N ALA A 123 9.06 -16.69 9.02
CA ALA A 123 10.30 -17.45 8.90
C ALA A 123 10.14 -18.99 9.00
N PRO A 124 9.17 -19.54 9.77
CA PRO A 124 8.97 -20.98 9.85
C PRO A 124 8.25 -21.62 8.65
N LEU A 125 7.78 -20.83 7.66
CA LEU A 125 7.17 -21.41 6.46
C LEU A 125 8.18 -22.27 5.72
N ASP A 126 7.79 -23.48 5.37
CA ASP A 126 8.69 -24.52 4.78
C ASP A 126 9.47 -24.04 3.55
N SER A 127 8.88 -23.14 2.77
CA SER A 127 9.48 -22.58 1.56
C SER A 127 10.44 -21.41 1.84
N VAL A 128 10.44 -20.84 3.05
CA VAL A 128 11.25 -19.68 3.40
C VAL A 128 12.65 -20.10 3.79
N LEU A 129 13.64 -19.58 3.03
CA LEU A 129 15.07 -19.82 3.31
C LEU A 129 15.62 -18.81 4.30
N SER A 130 15.28 -17.54 4.12
CA SER A 130 15.75 -16.44 4.97
C SER A 130 14.83 -15.24 4.90
N THR A 131 14.86 -14.44 5.96
CA THR A 131 14.15 -13.17 6.05
C THR A 131 15.11 -12.08 6.52
N SER A 132 14.95 -10.85 6.00
CA SER A 132 15.65 -9.66 6.47
C SER A 132 14.62 -8.56 6.72
N THR A 133 14.53 -8.08 7.96
CA THR A 133 13.54 -7.10 8.38
C THR A 133 14.12 -5.70 8.44
N HIS A 134 13.48 -4.76 7.73
CA HIS A 134 13.84 -3.35 7.71
C HIS A 134 12.66 -2.55 8.28
N PHE A 135 12.87 -1.91 9.42
CA PHE A 135 11.85 -1.03 10.00
C PHE A 135 11.87 0.33 9.31
N VAL A 136 10.70 0.80 8.93
CA VAL A 136 10.52 2.16 8.43
C VAL A 136 10.60 3.11 9.62
N LEU A 137 11.63 3.93 9.66
CA LEU A 137 11.83 4.90 10.75
C LEU A 137 11.00 6.15 10.56
N LYS A 138 10.78 6.57 9.30
CA LYS A 138 10.00 7.74 8.94
C LYS A 138 9.52 7.65 7.50
N LYS A 139 8.26 8.02 7.27
CA LYS A 139 7.69 8.16 5.93
C LYS A 139 7.69 9.63 5.52
N TYR A 140 8.47 10.00 4.53
CA TYR A 140 8.50 11.36 3.98
C TYR A 140 7.43 11.58 2.90
N LYS A 141 7.21 10.56 2.09
CA LYS A 141 6.24 10.57 1.00
C LYS A 141 5.65 9.17 0.86
N ASP A 142 4.34 9.06 0.69
CA ASP A 142 3.65 7.79 0.50
C ASP A 142 2.60 7.95 -0.60
N TYR A 143 2.55 7.00 -1.54
CA TYR A 143 1.66 7.03 -2.71
C TYR A 143 1.54 8.41 -3.38
N GLY A 144 2.68 9.10 -3.58
CA GLY A 144 2.72 10.42 -4.23
C GLY A 144 2.41 11.60 -3.30
N THR A 145 1.93 11.38 -2.07
CA THR A 145 1.60 12.40 -1.09
C THR A 145 2.76 12.65 -0.14
N VAL A 146 3.17 13.92 0.03
CA VAL A 146 4.16 14.34 1.03
C VAL A 146 3.47 14.37 2.39
N LEU A 147 4.01 13.61 3.37
CA LEU A 147 3.43 13.50 4.71
C LEU A 147 3.85 14.65 5.63
N GLU A 148 5.04 15.19 5.46
CA GLU A 148 5.48 16.44 6.12
C GLU A 148 5.31 17.61 5.16
N ALA A 149 4.14 18.25 5.21
CA ALA A 149 4.04 19.64 4.80
C ALA A 149 4.45 20.47 6.02
N GLU A 150 5.70 20.95 6.08
CA GLU A 150 6.00 22.11 6.90
C GLU A 150 5.03 23.21 6.49
N ALA A 151 4.26 23.72 7.45
CA ALA A 151 3.61 25.01 7.26
C ALA A 151 4.75 25.97 6.88
N LYS A 152 4.81 26.39 5.62
CA LYS A 152 5.67 27.51 5.23
C LYS A 152 5.32 28.64 6.17
N ASP A 153 6.26 28.99 7.04
CA ASP A 153 6.14 30.18 7.90
C ASP A 153 6.15 31.38 6.94
N GLU A 154 4.94 31.81 6.56
CA GLU A 154 4.73 33.01 5.74
C GLU A 154 4.93 34.31 6.57
N ARG A 155 5.73 34.26 7.63
CA ARG A 155 6.19 35.46 8.27
C ARG A 155 7.11 36.16 7.28
N MET A 156 6.54 37.19 6.65
CA MET A 156 7.31 38.18 5.91
C MET A 156 8.46 38.67 6.82
N LEU A 157 9.68 38.47 6.36
CA LEU A 157 10.85 39.14 6.90
C LEU A 157 10.60 40.64 6.66
N VAL A 158 10.11 41.31 7.69
CA VAL A 158 10.11 42.78 7.72
C VAL A 158 11.56 43.16 7.95
N THR A 159 12.27 43.47 6.87
CA THR A 159 13.58 44.11 6.93
C THR A 159 13.39 45.55 7.30
N PRO A 160 14.14 46.11 8.29
CA PRO A 160 14.08 47.52 8.68
C PRO A 160 14.62 48.43 7.58
#